data_5dbaf711515241ccce8c2815bac1e66f
#
_entry.id   5dbaf711515241ccce8c2815bac1e66f
#
_cell.length_a   1.000
_cell.length_b   1.000
_cell.length_c   1.000
_cell.angle_alpha   90.00
_cell.angle_beta   90.00
_cell.angle_gamma   90.00
#
_symmetry.space_group_name_H-M   'P 1'
#
loop_
_entity.id
_entity.type
_entity.pdbx_description
1 polymer ?
#
loop_
_entity_poly.entity_id
_entity_poly.type
_entity_poly.pdbx_seq_one_letter_code
_entity_poly.pdbx_strand_id
1 'polypeptide(L)'
;EQGLNDRVFLTGKIGDTEKHYYFKNCEAFVFPSLREGFGIPPIEAMRFGKPVFLSNNTSLPEIGGEQSFYWDHYDPEYMATVVQQGLETFYAHQNDYETWYIARAKRFNWDETAKEYIKVYHTILK
;
A
#
# COMPACT_ATOMS: atom_id res chain seq x y z
N GLU A 1 2.63 2.89 29.31
CA GLU A 1 1.58 2.02 28.72
C GLU A 1 0.33 2.87 28.52
N GLN A 2 -0.08 3.08 27.25
CA GLN A 2 -1.17 4.01 26.91
C GLN A 2 -2.57 3.35 26.99
N GLY A 3 -2.73 2.20 27.67
CA GLY A 3 -4.02 1.52 27.83
C GLY A 3 -4.67 1.07 26.52
N LEU A 4 -3.87 0.72 25.49
CA LEU A 4 -4.35 0.35 24.15
C LEU A 4 -4.44 -1.18 23.95
N ASN A 5 -4.23 -1.98 24.99
CA ASN A 5 -4.14 -3.44 24.89
C ASN A 5 -5.39 -4.10 24.25
N ASP A 6 -6.55 -3.46 24.39
CA ASP A 6 -7.81 -3.95 23.81
C ASP A 6 -8.06 -3.44 22.38
N ARG A 7 -7.15 -2.63 21.83
CA ARG A 7 -7.31 -1.95 20.53
C ARG A 7 -6.16 -2.20 19.55
N VAL A 8 -5.00 -2.59 20.08
CA VAL A 8 -3.79 -2.87 19.28
C VAL A 8 -3.37 -4.32 19.49
N PHE A 9 -3.34 -5.08 18.42
CA PHE A 9 -3.01 -6.51 18.42
C PHE A 9 -1.71 -6.74 17.67
N LEU A 10 -0.70 -7.27 18.36
CA LEU A 10 0.58 -7.68 17.77
C LEU A 10 0.47 -9.15 17.36
N THR A 11 0.22 -9.41 16.11
CA THR A 11 0.02 -10.77 15.58
C THR A 11 1.31 -11.58 15.47
N GLY A 12 2.47 -10.91 15.47
CA GLY A 12 3.74 -11.56 15.12
C GLY A 12 3.77 -12.01 13.65
N LYS A 13 4.49 -13.10 13.37
CA LYS A 13 4.55 -13.66 12.03
C LYS A 13 3.24 -14.38 11.69
N ILE A 14 2.62 -13.97 10.60
CA ILE A 14 1.38 -14.56 10.07
C ILE A 14 1.65 -15.28 8.75
N GLY A 15 0.79 -16.26 8.42
CA GLY A 15 0.82 -16.96 7.14
C GLY A 15 0.10 -16.18 6.03
N ASP A 16 0.24 -16.64 4.78
CA ASP A 16 -0.37 -15.95 3.62
C ASP A 16 -1.89 -15.92 3.68
N THR A 17 -2.52 -16.97 4.18
CA THR A 17 -3.99 -17.03 4.35
C THR A 17 -4.48 -15.95 5.32
N GLU A 18 -3.81 -15.80 6.46
CA GLU A 18 -4.16 -14.77 7.44
C GLU A 18 -3.89 -13.36 6.90
N LYS A 19 -2.76 -13.18 6.20
CA LYS A 19 -2.43 -11.93 5.54
C LYS A 19 -3.52 -11.52 4.53
N HIS A 20 -3.97 -12.44 3.69
CA HIS A 20 -5.06 -12.20 2.75
C HIS A 20 -6.38 -11.88 3.46
N TYR A 21 -6.67 -12.56 4.57
CA TYR A 21 -7.84 -12.26 5.38
C TYR A 21 -7.81 -10.81 5.90
N TYR A 22 -6.67 -10.36 6.45
CA TYR A 22 -6.51 -8.99 6.92
C TYR A 22 -6.65 -7.97 5.78
N PHE A 23 -5.98 -8.16 4.66
CA PHE A 23 -6.11 -7.25 3.52
C PHE A 23 -7.54 -7.16 3.00
N LYS A 24 -8.25 -8.27 2.94
CA LYS A 24 -9.64 -8.29 2.47
C LYS A 24 -10.60 -7.56 3.42
N ASN A 25 -10.37 -7.64 4.71
CA ASN A 25 -11.32 -7.20 5.74
C ASN A 25 -10.89 -5.92 6.48
N CYS A 26 -9.69 -5.40 6.27
CA CYS A 26 -9.28 -4.14 6.87
C CYS A 26 -10.04 -2.96 6.25
N GLU A 27 -10.17 -1.90 7.01
CA GLU A 27 -10.69 -0.62 6.55
C GLU A 27 -9.67 0.13 5.70
N ALA A 28 -8.41 0.09 6.11
CA ALA A 28 -7.28 0.70 5.43
C ALA A 28 -5.99 -0.07 5.69
N PHE A 29 -5.02 0.13 4.83
CA PHE A 29 -3.66 -0.36 5.04
C PHE A 29 -2.71 0.81 5.31
N VAL A 30 -2.08 0.80 6.47
CA VAL A 30 -1.16 1.84 6.93
C VAL A 30 0.26 1.30 6.94
N PHE A 31 1.16 1.93 6.17
CA PHE A 31 2.53 1.44 5.97
C PHE A 31 3.56 2.54 6.20
N PRO A 32 3.95 2.80 7.48
CA PRO A 32 4.87 3.86 7.86
C PRO A 32 6.34 3.45 7.71
N SER A 33 6.70 2.82 6.61
CA SER A 33 8.07 2.38 6.39
C SER A 33 8.99 3.57 6.10
N LEU A 34 10.14 3.59 6.76
CA LEU A 34 11.15 4.64 6.55
C LEU A 34 11.95 4.43 5.27
N ARG A 35 12.10 3.20 4.83
CA ARG A 35 12.87 2.86 3.63
C ARG A 35 12.40 1.52 3.04
N GLU A 36 12.05 1.55 1.79
CA GLU A 36 11.65 0.37 1.02
C GLU A 36 12.44 0.27 -0.28
N GLY A 37 12.79 -0.95 -0.67
CA GLY A 37 13.35 -1.22 -2.00
C GLY A 37 12.28 -1.20 -3.09
N PHE A 38 11.08 -1.71 -2.78
CA PHE A 38 9.97 -1.77 -3.72
C PHE A 38 8.63 -1.38 -3.06
N GLY A 39 8.11 -2.16 -2.12
CA GLY A 39 6.81 -1.90 -1.47
C GLY A 39 5.73 -2.89 -1.88
N ILE A 40 6.00 -4.18 -1.78
CA ILE A 40 5.03 -5.25 -2.12
C ILE A 40 3.75 -5.18 -1.26
N PRO A 41 3.81 -4.99 0.08
CA PRO A 41 2.60 -5.00 0.90
C PRO A 41 1.54 -3.96 0.51
N PRO A 42 1.87 -2.71 0.16
CA PRO A 42 0.90 -1.77 -0.40
C PRO A 42 0.20 -2.29 -1.67
N ILE A 43 0.94 -2.94 -2.59
CA ILE A 43 0.35 -3.52 -3.81
C ILE A 43 -0.63 -4.64 -3.45
N GLU A 44 -0.30 -5.48 -2.47
CA GLU A 44 -1.18 -6.54 -1.98
C GLU A 44 -2.49 -5.97 -1.42
N ALA A 45 -2.42 -4.90 -0.63
CA ALA A 45 -3.61 -4.22 -0.11
C ALA A 45 -4.47 -3.60 -1.23
N MET A 46 -3.84 -2.95 -2.20
CA MET A 46 -4.51 -2.37 -3.37
C MET A 46 -5.26 -3.41 -4.21
N ARG A 47 -4.80 -4.66 -4.26
CA ARG A 47 -5.51 -5.75 -4.96
C ARG A 47 -6.90 -6.00 -4.39
N PHE A 48 -7.13 -5.66 -3.13
CA PHE A 48 -8.42 -5.75 -2.46
C PHE A 48 -9.19 -4.41 -2.48
N GLY A 49 -8.72 -3.43 -3.24
CA GLY A 49 -9.35 -2.10 -3.33
C GLY A 49 -9.21 -1.26 -2.06
N LYS A 50 -8.26 -1.60 -1.18
CA LYS A 50 -8.11 -0.91 0.11
C LYS A 50 -7.33 0.39 -0.03
N PRO A 51 -7.77 1.46 0.66
CA PRO A 51 -7.00 2.69 0.72
C PRO A 51 -5.67 2.44 1.42
N VAL A 52 -4.61 2.97 0.85
CA VAL A 52 -3.26 2.83 1.39
C VAL A 52 -2.71 4.17 1.85
N PHE A 53 -2.17 4.15 3.06
CA PHE A 53 -1.53 5.29 3.71
C PHE A 53 -0.03 5.00 3.83
N LEU A 54 0.79 5.81 3.19
CA LEU A 54 2.19 5.51 2.96
C LEU A 54 3.09 6.65 3.39
N SER A 55 4.32 6.34 3.75
CA SER A 55 5.38 7.34 3.87
C SER A 55 5.70 7.91 2.48
N ASN A 56 5.92 9.22 2.40
CA ASN A 56 6.35 9.87 1.16
C ASN A 56 7.87 9.71 0.96
N ASN A 57 8.35 8.46 0.98
CA ASN A 57 9.78 8.12 0.94
C ASN A 57 10.08 7.02 -0.08
N THR A 58 11.29 7.07 -0.63
CA THR A 58 11.89 6.02 -1.50
C THR A 58 10.96 5.61 -2.65
N SER A 59 10.63 4.33 -2.77
CA SER A 59 9.77 3.79 -3.84
C SER A 59 8.27 3.92 -3.58
N LEU A 60 7.85 4.26 -2.35
CA LEU A 60 6.44 4.23 -1.96
C LEU A 60 5.55 5.19 -2.76
N PRO A 61 5.96 6.44 -3.09
CA PRO A 61 5.16 7.30 -3.96
C PRO A 61 4.98 6.75 -5.38
N GLU A 62 6.02 6.10 -5.92
CA GLU A 62 5.95 5.44 -7.23
C GLU A 62 4.99 4.24 -7.20
N ILE A 63 5.01 3.45 -6.13
CA ILE A 63 4.13 2.30 -5.94
C ILE A 63 2.69 2.76 -5.69
N GLY A 64 2.49 3.63 -4.71
CA GLY A 64 1.17 4.09 -4.29
C GLY A 64 0.45 4.90 -5.35
N GLY A 65 1.16 5.77 -6.07
CA GLY A 65 0.58 6.63 -7.10
C GLY A 65 -0.26 7.78 -6.54
N GLU A 66 -0.99 8.44 -7.41
CA GLU A 66 -1.64 9.73 -7.14
C GLU A 66 -2.87 9.67 -6.23
N GLN A 67 -3.53 8.52 -6.11
CA GLN A 67 -4.71 8.37 -5.26
C GLN A 67 -4.42 7.71 -3.92
N SER A 68 -3.16 7.45 -3.60
CA SER A 68 -2.76 7.02 -2.27
C SER A 68 -2.54 8.22 -1.35
N PHE A 69 -2.63 7.98 -0.06
CA PHE A 69 -2.48 9.03 0.94
C PHE A 69 -1.07 8.97 1.54
N TYR A 70 -0.44 10.14 1.70
CA TYR A 70 0.96 10.21 2.09
C TYR A 70 1.15 11.13 3.29
N TRP A 71 2.15 10.80 4.11
CA TRP A 71 2.70 11.71 5.10
C TRP A 71 4.18 11.96 4.86
N ASP A 72 4.60 13.19 5.12
CA ASP A 72 5.97 13.66 4.90
C ASP A 72 6.83 13.58 6.16
N HIS A 73 6.21 13.46 7.33
CA HIS A 73 6.87 13.28 8.62
C HIS A 73 6.05 12.40 9.56
N TYR A 74 6.69 11.91 10.62
CA TYR A 74 6.15 10.87 11.51
C TYR A 74 5.61 11.43 12.83
N ASP A 75 5.13 12.66 12.84
CA ASP A 75 4.38 13.19 13.96
C ASP A 75 3.03 12.45 14.09
N PRO A 76 2.70 11.86 15.27
CA PRO A 76 1.52 11.01 15.40
C PRO A 76 0.19 11.74 15.16
N GLU A 77 0.08 13.00 15.57
CA GLU A 77 -1.15 13.79 15.41
C GLU A 77 -1.35 14.15 13.93
N TYR A 78 -0.28 14.54 13.25
CA TYR A 78 -0.30 14.77 11.82
C TYR A 78 -0.66 13.50 11.04
N MET A 79 -0.02 12.36 11.34
CA MET A 79 -0.33 11.09 10.69
C MET A 79 -1.78 10.68 10.91
N ALA A 80 -2.32 10.83 12.12
CA ALA A 80 -3.71 10.55 12.42
C ALA A 80 -4.66 11.44 11.59
N THR A 81 -4.33 12.73 11.45
CA THR A 81 -5.08 13.67 10.61
C THR A 81 -5.10 13.23 9.14
N VAL A 82 -3.96 12.83 8.59
CA VAL A 82 -3.87 12.31 7.21
C VAL A 82 -4.73 11.06 7.03
N VAL A 83 -4.71 10.14 7.99
CA VAL A 83 -5.55 8.93 7.94
C VAL A 83 -7.03 9.29 7.98
N GLN A 84 -7.45 10.14 8.90
CA GLN A 84 -8.85 10.55 9.03
C GLN A 84 -9.36 11.22 7.74
N GLN A 85 -8.66 12.23 7.25
CA GLN A 85 -9.04 12.95 6.03
C GLN A 85 -9.01 12.07 4.79
N GLY A 86 -8.03 11.17 4.71
CA GLY A 86 -7.92 10.20 3.63
C GLY A 86 -9.09 9.21 3.61
N LEU A 87 -9.53 8.71 4.77
CA LEU A 87 -10.70 7.85 4.87
C LEU A 87 -11.99 8.60 4.48
N GLU A 88 -12.18 9.83 4.93
CA GLU A 88 -13.31 10.67 4.52
C GLU A 88 -13.34 10.86 3.00
N THR A 89 -12.19 11.16 2.39
CA THR A 89 -12.05 11.30 0.94
C THR A 89 -12.33 9.98 0.21
N PHE A 90 -11.79 8.89 0.70
CA PHE A 90 -12.01 7.56 0.13
C PHE A 90 -13.49 7.19 0.15
N TYR A 91 -14.17 7.33 1.27
CA TYR A 91 -15.59 6.98 1.38
C TYR A 91 -16.52 7.89 0.58
N ALA A 92 -16.15 9.14 0.38
CA ALA A 92 -16.91 10.05 -0.49
C ALA A 92 -16.93 9.60 -1.96
N HIS A 93 -15.90 8.83 -2.39
CA HIS A 93 -15.73 8.36 -3.77
C HIS A 93 -15.31 6.89 -3.82
N GLN A 94 -15.85 6.05 -2.95
CA GLN A 94 -15.36 4.69 -2.68
C GLN A 94 -15.20 3.83 -3.94
N ASN A 95 -16.21 3.76 -4.79
CA ASN A 95 -16.17 2.92 -5.99
C ASN A 95 -15.05 3.33 -6.97
N ASP A 96 -14.80 4.63 -7.11
CA ASP A 96 -13.75 5.15 -8.00
C ASP A 96 -12.37 4.81 -7.44
N TYR A 97 -12.16 5.00 -6.14
CA TYR A 97 -10.92 4.64 -5.46
C TYR A 97 -10.64 3.14 -5.49
N GLU A 98 -11.61 2.29 -5.15
CA GLU A 98 -11.46 0.83 -5.20
C GLU A 98 -11.10 0.37 -6.61
N THR A 99 -11.78 0.86 -7.62
CA THR A 99 -11.51 0.56 -9.03
C THR A 99 -10.09 0.97 -9.41
N TRP A 100 -9.69 2.18 -9.02
CA TRP A 100 -8.36 2.69 -9.30
C TRP A 100 -7.27 1.87 -8.60
N TYR A 101 -7.43 1.54 -7.31
CA TYR A 101 -6.46 0.74 -6.57
C TYR A 101 -6.27 -0.65 -7.19
N ILE A 102 -7.35 -1.33 -7.55
CA ILE A 102 -7.30 -2.64 -8.19
C ILE A 102 -6.59 -2.54 -9.56
N ALA A 103 -6.90 -1.54 -10.35
CA ALA A 103 -6.26 -1.30 -11.64
C ALA A 103 -4.76 -0.96 -11.46
N ARG A 104 -4.43 -0.14 -10.45
CA ARG A 104 -3.03 0.19 -10.11
C ARG A 104 -2.24 -1.06 -9.76
N ALA A 105 -2.76 -1.91 -8.87
CA ALA A 105 -2.10 -3.15 -8.45
C ALA A 105 -1.84 -4.12 -9.60
N LYS A 106 -2.74 -4.19 -10.59
CA LYS A 106 -2.58 -5.04 -11.78
C LYS A 106 -1.41 -4.64 -12.67
N ARG A 107 -0.93 -3.40 -12.59
CA ARG A 107 0.25 -2.94 -13.35
C ARG A 107 1.54 -3.61 -12.86
N PHE A 108 1.59 -4.06 -11.61
CA PHE A 108 2.72 -4.77 -11.01
C PHE A 108 2.55 -6.27 -11.23
N ASN A 109 3.03 -6.74 -12.38
CA ASN A 109 2.80 -8.08 -12.89
C ASN A 109 4.13 -8.70 -13.30
N TRP A 110 4.45 -9.87 -12.75
CA TRP A 110 5.71 -10.55 -13.00
C TRP A 110 5.91 -10.96 -14.45
N ASP A 111 4.85 -11.32 -15.18
CA ASP A 111 4.95 -11.71 -16.59
C ASP A 111 5.37 -10.52 -17.46
N GLU A 112 4.80 -9.34 -17.21
CA GLU A 112 5.22 -8.12 -17.93
C GLU A 112 6.64 -7.71 -17.52
N THR A 113 6.97 -7.79 -16.25
CA THR A 113 8.33 -7.53 -15.75
C THR A 113 9.35 -8.44 -16.43
N ALA A 114 9.06 -9.75 -16.53
CA ALA A 114 9.95 -10.70 -17.19
C ALA A 114 10.16 -10.37 -18.68
N LYS A 115 9.09 -9.95 -19.37
CA LYS A 115 9.20 -9.51 -20.79
C LYS A 115 10.11 -8.29 -20.94
N GLU A 116 10.00 -7.32 -20.03
CA GLU A 116 10.87 -6.13 -20.07
C GLU A 116 12.33 -6.49 -19.79
N TYR A 117 12.62 -7.39 -18.85
CA TYR A 117 13.98 -7.90 -18.63
C TYR A 117 14.54 -8.59 -19.88
N ILE A 118 13.74 -9.41 -20.57
CA ILE A 118 14.16 -10.08 -21.80
C ILE A 118 14.52 -9.06 -22.89
N LYS A 119 13.73 -7.98 -23.04
CA LYS A 119 14.05 -6.90 -23.98
C LYS A 119 15.39 -6.25 -23.69
N VAL A 120 15.66 -5.96 -22.40
CA VAL A 120 16.95 -5.38 -21.98
C VAL A 120 18.10 -6.32 -22.34
N TYR A 121 17.96 -7.62 -22.03
CA TYR A 121 19.00 -8.61 -22.38
C TYR A 121 19.26 -8.67 -23.87
N HIS A 122 18.24 -8.67 -24.71
CA HIS A 122 18.41 -8.63 -26.17
C HIS A 122 19.09 -7.35 -26.67
N THR A 123 18.94 -6.24 -25.96
CA THR A 123 19.60 -4.98 -26.32
C THR A 123 21.10 -5.01 -25.99
N ILE A 124 21.45 -5.65 -24.87
CA ILE A 124 22.85 -5.73 -24.42
C ILE A 124 23.65 -6.78 -25.19
N LEU A 125 23.00 -7.87 -25.62
CA LEU A 125 23.65 -8.99 -26.32
C LEU A 125 23.84 -8.77 -27.83
N LYS A 126 23.44 -7.62 -28.34
CA LYS A 126 23.74 -7.19 -29.72
C LYS A 126 25.10 -6.50 -29.81
#